data_b278d8b49cbf41681dd9d0a02c08080e
#
_entry.id   b278d8b49cbf41681dd9d0a02c08080e
#
_cell.length_a   1.000
_cell.length_b   1.000
_cell.length_c   1.000
_cell.angle_alpha   90.00
_cell.angle_beta   90.00
_cell.angle_gamma   90.00
#
_symmetry.space_group_name_H-M   'P 1'
#
loop_
_entity.id
_entity.type
_entity.pdbx_description
1 polymer ?
#
loop_
_entity_poly.entity_id
_entity_poly.type
_entity_poly.pdbx_seq_one_letter_code
_entity_poly.pdbx_strand_id
1 'polypeptide(L)'
;DLGRQVRRAFVADNAPEWLLFSADYSQIELRVLAHLSQDAGLLDAFRRGEDIHSATASLMFEVPISEVDSDQRRIAKVLNFGVIYGLSPHGIAQQTGFSREEGSKFIESYFAKYPGISEYIENVKVKTRETQYVETVMGRRRYVPDINSSNFNVRGGAERMAVNMPIQGTAADIMKLAM
;
A
#
# COMPACT_ATOMS: atom_id res chain seq x y z
N ASP A 1 -21.23 -13.61 10.53
CA ASP A 1 -20.76 -12.27 10.26
C ASP A 1 -21.89 -11.40 9.68
N LEU A 2 -22.39 -10.44 10.49
CA LEU A 2 -23.47 -9.51 10.15
C LEU A 2 -23.14 -8.71 8.87
N GLY A 3 -21.88 -8.33 8.64
CA GLY A 3 -21.48 -7.60 7.45
C GLY A 3 -21.68 -8.40 6.14
N ARG A 4 -21.49 -9.72 6.19
CA ARG A 4 -21.82 -10.58 5.03
C ARG A 4 -23.33 -10.70 4.80
N GLN A 5 -24.13 -10.65 5.84
CA GLN A 5 -25.58 -10.71 5.73
C GLN A 5 -26.15 -9.42 5.12
N VAL A 6 -25.61 -8.25 5.49
CA VAL A 6 -25.99 -6.95 4.92
C VAL A 6 -25.78 -6.94 3.39
N ARG A 7 -24.70 -7.55 2.88
CA ARG A 7 -24.45 -7.64 1.43
C ARG A 7 -25.56 -8.38 0.66
N ARG A 8 -26.28 -9.31 1.29
CA ARG A 8 -27.40 -10.04 0.66
C ARG A 8 -28.63 -9.17 0.42
N ALA A 9 -28.70 -8.00 1.06
CA ALA A 9 -29.77 -7.03 0.85
C ALA A 9 -29.62 -6.27 -0.48
N PHE A 10 -28.41 -6.25 -1.06
CA PHE A 10 -28.17 -5.65 -2.37
C PHE A 10 -28.47 -6.69 -3.45
N VAL A 11 -29.59 -6.51 -4.14
CA VAL A 11 -30.04 -7.36 -5.22
C VAL A 11 -30.23 -6.53 -6.48
N ALA A 12 -30.04 -7.12 -7.66
CA ALA A 12 -30.40 -6.47 -8.89
C ALA A 12 -31.91 -6.38 -9.01
N ASP A 13 -32.41 -5.25 -9.50
CA ASP A 13 -33.83 -5.14 -9.88
C ASP A 13 -34.12 -6.07 -11.06
N ASN A 14 -35.31 -6.68 -11.08
CA ASN A 14 -35.70 -7.64 -12.12
C ASN A 14 -34.69 -8.80 -12.35
N ALA A 15 -34.13 -9.41 -11.31
CA ALA A 15 -33.37 -10.65 -11.47
C ALA A 15 -34.27 -11.77 -12.05
N PRO A 16 -33.77 -12.61 -12.99
CA PRO A 16 -32.38 -12.79 -13.42
C PRO A 16 -31.94 -11.94 -14.62
N GLU A 17 -32.74 -11.04 -15.16
CA GLU A 17 -32.38 -10.24 -16.34
C GLU A 17 -31.34 -9.18 -16.06
N TRP A 18 -31.25 -8.72 -14.82
CA TRP A 18 -30.27 -7.74 -14.36
C TRP A 18 -29.28 -8.36 -13.39
N LEU A 19 -28.03 -7.98 -13.51
CA LEU A 19 -26.94 -8.46 -12.66
C LEU A 19 -26.24 -7.27 -11.98
N LEU A 20 -25.85 -7.47 -10.73
CA LEU A 20 -24.89 -6.57 -10.07
C LEU A 20 -23.48 -6.96 -10.52
N PHE A 21 -22.78 -6.00 -11.13
CA PHE A 21 -21.39 -6.16 -11.53
C PHE A 21 -20.49 -5.44 -10.54
N SER A 22 -19.47 -6.13 -10.04
CA SER A 22 -18.41 -5.56 -9.21
C SER A 22 -17.06 -5.91 -9.81
N ALA A 23 -16.22 -4.91 -10.03
CA ALA A 23 -14.85 -5.09 -10.49
C ALA A 23 -13.90 -4.29 -9.61
N ASP A 24 -12.74 -4.85 -9.37
CA ASP A 24 -11.67 -4.21 -8.60
C ASP A 24 -10.32 -4.40 -9.31
N TYR A 25 -9.51 -3.37 -9.33
CA TYR A 25 -8.16 -3.48 -9.86
C TYR A 25 -7.26 -4.27 -8.91
N SER A 26 -6.66 -5.33 -9.43
CA SER A 26 -5.73 -6.13 -8.65
C SER A 26 -4.48 -5.34 -8.26
N GLN A 27 -4.29 -5.12 -6.96
CA GLN A 27 -3.09 -4.51 -6.37
C GLN A 27 -2.75 -3.11 -6.95
N ILE A 28 -3.76 -2.30 -7.29
CA ILE A 28 -3.54 -1.03 -8.01
C ILE A 28 -2.55 -0.10 -7.29
N GLU A 29 -2.63 0.04 -5.97
CA GLU A 29 -1.73 0.91 -5.22
C GLU A 29 -0.28 0.43 -5.27
N LEU A 30 -0.03 -0.89 -5.24
CA LEU A 30 1.32 -1.44 -5.39
C LEU A 30 1.85 -1.27 -6.82
N ARG A 31 0.99 -1.33 -7.83
CA ARG A 31 1.36 -1.04 -9.22
C ARG A 31 1.71 0.43 -9.43
N VAL A 32 0.93 1.32 -8.82
CA VAL A 32 1.25 2.77 -8.80
C VAL A 32 2.55 3.02 -8.04
N LEU A 33 2.76 2.37 -6.91
CA LEU A 33 4.02 2.46 -6.17
C LEU A 33 5.21 1.97 -7.00
N ALA A 34 5.09 0.83 -7.70
CA ALA A 34 6.13 0.32 -8.59
C ALA A 34 6.48 1.35 -9.68
N HIS A 35 5.47 2.00 -10.25
CA HIS A 35 5.65 3.07 -11.24
C HIS A 35 6.33 4.30 -10.64
N LEU A 36 5.92 4.76 -9.47
CA LEU A 36 6.46 5.97 -8.84
C LEU A 36 7.86 5.76 -8.28
N SER A 37 8.12 4.61 -7.67
CA SER A 37 9.42 4.27 -7.08
C SER A 37 10.46 3.81 -8.11
N GLN A 38 10.01 3.35 -9.28
CA GLN A 38 10.87 2.70 -10.29
C GLN A 38 11.72 1.56 -9.70
N ASP A 39 11.23 0.93 -8.62
CA ASP A 39 11.92 -0.19 -8.01
C ASP A 39 12.00 -1.38 -8.97
N ALA A 40 13.22 -1.78 -9.30
CA ALA A 40 13.48 -2.82 -10.29
C ALA A 40 12.89 -4.18 -9.88
N GLY A 41 13.01 -4.54 -8.60
CA GLY A 41 12.48 -5.80 -8.06
C GLY A 41 10.96 -5.86 -8.12
N LEU A 42 10.30 -4.76 -7.75
CA LEU A 42 8.84 -4.67 -7.75
C LEU A 42 8.29 -4.63 -9.19
N LEU A 43 8.92 -3.88 -10.09
CA LEU A 43 8.53 -3.83 -11.50
C LEU A 43 8.68 -5.19 -12.17
N ASP A 44 9.78 -5.90 -11.90
CA ASP A 44 10.04 -7.21 -12.47
C ASP A 44 9.06 -8.28 -11.95
N ALA A 45 8.74 -8.26 -10.67
CA ALA A 45 7.71 -9.12 -10.08
C ALA A 45 6.34 -8.93 -10.76
N PHE A 46 5.93 -7.68 -11.01
CA PHE A 46 4.70 -7.40 -11.76
C PHE A 46 4.75 -7.85 -13.23
N ARG A 47 5.91 -7.70 -13.91
CA ARG A 47 6.08 -8.20 -15.30
C ARG A 47 5.97 -9.72 -15.40
N ARG A 48 6.44 -10.44 -14.37
CA ARG A 48 6.29 -11.91 -14.27
C ARG A 48 4.90 -12.35 -13.81
N GLY A 49 4.00 -11.40 -13.47
CA GLY A 49 2.67 -11.72 -12.99
C GLY A 49 2.65 -12.27 -11.56
N GLU A 50 3.68 -12.01 -10.77
CA GLU A 50 3.78 -12.47 -9.38
C GLU A 50 2.78 -11.74 -8.47
N ASP A 51 2.24 -12.48 -7.51
CA ASP A 51 1.48 -11.90 -6.41
C ASP A 51 2.45 -11.33 -5.35
N ILE A 52 2.56 -10.00 -5.30
CA ILE A 52 3.47 -9.31 -4.38
C ILE A 52 3.19 -9.67 -2.91
N HIS A 53 1.94 -9.92 -2.54
CA HIS A 53 1.61 -10.32 -1.17
C HIS A 53 2.15 -11.72 -0.85
N SER A 54 2.06 -12.65 -1.79
CA SER A 54 2.66 -13.98 -1.64
C SER A 54 4.19 -13.93 -1.64
N ALA A 55 4.80 -13.12 -2.50
CA ALA A 55 6.25 -12.92 -2.51
C ALA A 55 6.77 -12.29 -1.20
N THR A 56 5.99 -11.39 -0.61
CA THR A 56 6.30 -10.80 0.70
C THR A 56 6.12 -11.81 1.83
N ALA A 57 5.05 -12.61 1.80
CA ALA A 57 4.83 -13.67 2.77
C ALA A 57 5.96 -14.71 2.76
N SER A 58 6.36 -15.15 1.56
CA SER A 58 7.51 -16.06 1.37
C SER A 58 8.78 -15.51 2.03
N LEU A 59 9.06 -14.21 1.87
CA LEU A 59 10.20 -13.57 2.51
C LEU A 59 10.08 -13.51 4.04
N MET A 60 8.87 -13.25 4.55
CA MET A 60 8.63 -13.08 5.98
C MET A 60 8.65 -14.38 6.77
N PHE A 61 8.05 -15.40 6.20
CA PHE A 61 7.86 -16.69 6.87
C PHE A 61 8.93 -17.71 6.46
N GLU A 62 9.87 -17.29 5.60
CA GLU A 62 10.97 -18.12 5.09
C GLU A 62 10.48 -19.44 4.47
N VAL A 63 9.34 -19.38 3.75
CA VAL A 63 8.73 -20.51 3.06
C VAL A 63 8.73 -20.27 1.54
N PRO A 64 8.78 -21.33 0.71
CA PRO A 64 8.58 -21.18 -0.73
C PRO A 64 7.24 -20.49 -1.06
N ILE A 65 7.19 -19.70 -2.15
CA ILE A 65 5.95 -19.00 -2.57
C ILE A 65 4.78 -19.99 -2.76
N SER A 66 5.07 -21.21 -3.22
CA SER A 66 4.07 -22.25 -3.42
C SER A 66 3.46 -22.82 -2.13
N GLU A 67 4.10 -22.57 -1.00
CA GLU A 67 3.68 -23.05 0.32
C GLU A 67 3.05 -21.94 1.18
N VAL A 68 2.98 -20.71 0.65
CA VAL A 68 2.33 -19.59 1.33
C VAL A 68 0.83 -19.83 1.46
N ASP A 69 0.35 -19.90 2.68
CA ASP A 69 -1.07 -20.06 2.96
C ASP A 69 -1.85 -18.71 2.92
N SER A 70 -3.18 -18.80 3.04
CA SER A 70 -4.06 -17.62 2.97
C SER A 70 -3.87 -16.65 4.12
N ASP A 71 -3.51 -17.12 5.32
CA ASP A 71 -3.29 -16.27 6.49
C ASP A 71 -1.95 -15.54 6.42
N GLN A 72 -0.90 -16.23 6.01
CA GLN A 72 0.41 -15.65 5.73
C GLN A 72 0.30 -14.56 4.66
N ARG A 73 -0.40 -14.85 3.56
CA ARG A 73 -0.66 -13.88 2.50
C ARG A 73 -1.46 -12.67 2.99
N ARG A 74 -2.47 -12.88 3.87
CA ARG A 74 -3.26 -11.81 4.48
C ARG A 74 -2.41 -10.92 5.37
N ILE A 75 -1.54 -11.49 6.19
CA ILE A 75 -0.58 -10.76 7.03
C ILE A 75 0.36 -9.93 6.15
N ALA A 76 0.95 -10.54 5.14
CA ALA A 76 1.83 -9.85 4.20
C ALA A 76 1.12 -8.70 3.47
N LYS A 77 -0.16 -8.85 3.13
CA LYS A 77 -0.96 -7.76 2.57
C LYS A 77 -1.06 -6.56 3.51
N VAL A 78 -1.36 -6.81 4.79
CA VAL A 78 -1.41 -5.75 5.82
C VAL A 78 -0.06 -5.05 5.93
N LEU A 79 1.03 -5.81 5.91
CA LEU A 79 2.38 -5.28 6.05
C LEU A 79 2.86 -4.51 4.83
N ASN A 80 2.59 -4.99 3.62
CA ASN A 80 2.93 -4.27 2.39
C ASN A 80 2.35 -2.85 2.40
N PHE A 81 1.08 -2.71 2.78
CA PHE A 81 0.47 -1.40 2.91
C PHE A 81 0.99 -0.64 4.12
N GLY A 82 1.16 -1.34 5.24
CA GLY A 82 1.63 -0.75 6.49
C GLY A 82 3.00 -0.11 6.36
N VAL A 83 3.97 -0.80 5.76
CA VAL A 83 5.34 -0.28 5.57
C VAL A 83 5.33 0.94 4.65
N ILE A 84 4.61 0.88 3.53
CA ILE A 84 4.50 1.99 2.59
C ILE A 84 3.91 3.23 3.27
N TYR A 85 2.93 3.05 4.16
CA TYR A 85 2.25 4.14 4.86
C TYR A 85 2.86 4.49 6.21
N GLY A 86 4.08 4.03 6.47
CA GLY A 86 4.87 4.38 7.65
C GLY A 86 4.44 3.68 8.94
N LEU A 87 3.96 2.44 8.84
CA LEU A 87 3.71 1.60 10.00
C LEU A 87 5.02 1.34 10.74
N SER A 88 5.04 1.64 12.03
CA SER A 88 6.21 1.39 12.88
C SER A 88 6.35 -0.11 13.23
N PRO A 89 7.54 -0.57 13.67
CA PRO A 89 7.71 -1.94 14.19
C PRO A 89 6.70 -2.32 15.27
N HIS A 90 6.31 -1.37 16.11
CA HIS A 90 5.26 -1.56 17.11
C HIS A 90 3.87 -1.77 16.47
N GLY A 91 3.54 -1.00 15.45
CA GLY A 91 2.30 -1.14 14.69
C GLY A 91 2.23 -2.47 13.95
N ILE A 92 3.35 -2.97 13.42
CA ILE A 92 3.46 -4.31 12.84
C ILE A 92 3.16 -5.37 13.90
N ALA A 93 3.83 -5.30 15.05
CA ALA A 93 3.64 -6.23 16.16
C ALA A 93 2.16 -6.33 16.58
N GLN A 94 1.47 -5.20 16.69
CA GLN A 94 0.04 -5.19 17.05
C GLN A 94 -0.89 -5.85 16.02
N GLN A 95 -0.53 -5.80 14.73
CA GLN A 95 -1.39 -6.30 13.65
C GLN A 95 -1.10 -7.75 13.25
N THR A 96 0.08 -8.23 13.55
CA THR A 96 0.55 -9.55 13.07
C THR A 96 0.80 -10.56 14.18
N GLY A 97 0.90 -10.11 15.43
CA GLY A 97 1.34 -10.93 16.56
C GLY A 97 2.86 -11.12 16.64
N PHE A 98 3.63 -10.48 15.77
CA PHE A 98 5.09 -10.49 15.84
C PHE A 98 5.60 -9.71 17.04
N SER A 99 6.81 -10.03 17.48
CA SER A 99 7.56 -9.20 18.40
C SER A 99 7.98 -7.89 17.70
N ARG A 100 8.34 -6.88 18.48
CA ARG A 100 8.86 -5.61 17.95
C ARG A 100 10.17 -5.81 17.17
N GLU A 101 11.00 -6.78 17.58
CA GLU A 101 12.25 -7.12 16.91
C GLU A 101 12.01 -7.78 15.54
N GLU A 102 11.07 -8.72 15.46
CA GLU A 102 10.65 -9.34 14.20
C GLU A 102 10.07 -8.29 13.25
N GLY A 103 9.25 -7.36 13.77
CA GLY A 103 8.74 -6.24 12.99
C GLY A 103 9.84 -5.32 12.43
N SER A 104 10.91 -5.06 13.22
CA SER A 104 12.06 -4.28 12.75
C SER A 104 12.85 -5.00 11.66
N LYS A 105 13.18 -6.27 11.88
CA LYS A 105 13.87 -7.11 10.89
C LYS A 105 13.08 -7.22 9.59
N PHE A 106 11.76 -7.33 9.70
CA PHE A 106 10.91 -7.36 8.51
C PHE A 106 11.01 -6.05 7.70
N ILE A 107 10.90 -4.89 8.35
CA ILE A 107 11.03 -3.59 7.66
C ILE A 107 12.39 -3.48 6.97
N GLU A 108 13.46 -3.85 7.64
CA GLU A 108 14.81 -3.86 7.09
C GLU A 108 14.92 -4.77 5.86
N SER A 109 14.43 -6.01 5.95
CA SER A 109 14.42 -6.99 4.85
C SER A 109 13.56 -6.51 3.68
N TYR A 110 12.41 -5.87 3.97
CA TYR A 110 11.52 -5.32 2.96
C TYR A 110 12.21 -4.22 2.14
N PHE A 111 12.83 -3.25 2.80
CA PHE A 111 13.54 -2.16 2.11
C PHE A 111 14.86 -2.62 1.47
N ALA A 112 15.51 -3.67 2.02
CA ALA A 112 16.65 -4.29 1.35
C ALA A 112 16.24 -4.97 0.03
N LYS A 113 15.05 -5.59 0.01
CA LYS A 113 14.49 -6.21 -1.21
C LYS A 113 14.00 -5.19 -2.22
N TYR A 114 13.43 -4.07 -1.75
CA TYR A 114 12.83 -3.02 -2.56
C TYR A 114 13.44 -1.64 -2.23
N PRO A 115 14.73 -1.42 -2.55
CA PRO A 115 15.43 -0.19 -2.17
C PRO A 115 14.86 1.05 -2.83
N GLY A 116 14.32 0.94 -4.04
CA GLY A 116 13.67 2.04 -4.74
C GLY A 116 12.44 2.58 -4.02
N ILE A 117 11.75 1.75 -3.23
CA ILE A 117 10.62 2.21 -2.41
C ILE A 117 11.12 3.11 -1.29
N SER A 118 12.23 2.74 -0.61
CA SER A 118 12.83 3.57 0.44
C SER A 118 13.28 4.93 -0.10
N GLU A 119 13.95 4.93 -1.25
CA GLU A 119 14.40 6.15 -1.93
C GLU A 119 13.21 7.04 -2.33
N TYR A 120 12.16 6.46 -2.91
CA TYR A 120 10.93 7.17 -3.23
C TYR A 120 10.31 7.86 -2.01
N ILE A 121 10.19 7.14 -0.89
CA ILE A 121 9.61 7.67 0.35
C ILE A 121 10.40 8.91 0.83
N GLU A 122 11.73 8.82 0.87
CA GLU A 122 12.56 9.93 1.32
C GLU A 122 12.52 11.11 0.34
N ASN A 123 12.57 10.87 -0.96
CA ASN A 123 12.46 11.90 -1.99
C ASN A 123 11.13 12.64 -1.92
N VAL A 124 10.02 11.94 -1.69
CA VAL A 124 8.70 12.57 -1.49
C VAL A 124 8.71 13.47 -0.28
N LYS A 125 9.26 13.04 0.86
CA LYS A 125 9.34 13.86 2.08
C LYS A 125 10.18 15.11 1.85
N VAL A 126 11.36 14.98 1.24
CA VAL A 126 12.25 16.11 0.93
C VAL A 126 11.54 17.11 0.03
N LYS A 127 11.00 16.65 -1.11
CA LYS A 127 10.28 17.51 -2.05
C LYS A 127 9.08 18.20 -1.40
N THR A 128 8.33 17.47 -0.55
CA THR A 128 7.15 18.05 0.11
C THR A 128 7.53 19.12 1.12
N ARG A 129 8.66 19.00 1.81
CA ARG A 129 9.16 20.07 2.73
C ARG A 129 9.46 21.37 2.01
N GLU A 130 9.90 21.29 0.75
CA GLU A 130 10.20 22.46 -0.09
C GLU A 130 8.94 23.06 -0.70
N THR A 131 8.06 22.21 -1.25
CA THR A 131 6.90 22.65 -2.04
C THR A 131 5.63 22.84 -1.22
N GLN A 132 5.54 22.21 -0.04
CA GLN A 132 4.37 22.14 0.85
C GLN A 132 3.13 21.51 0.17
N TYR A 133 3.31 20.77 -0.90
CA TYR A 133 2.26 19.96 -1.52
C TYR A 133 2.85 18.70 -2.14
N VAL A 134 1.97 17.73 -2.37
CA VAL A 134 2.21 16.56 -3.20
C VAL A 134 1.20 16.51 -4.33
N GLU A 135 1.51 15.76 -5.38
CA GLU A 135 0.62 15.62 -6.53
C GLU A 135 0.57 14.19 -7.05
N THR A 136 -0.55 13.83 -7.66
CA THR A 136 -0.71 12.57 -8.38
C THR A 136 0.03 12.61 -9.71
N VAL A 137 0.17 11.46 -10.38
CA VAL A 137 0.71 11.38 -11.76
C VAL A 137 -0.08 12.27 -12.73
N MET A 138 -1.37 12.50 -12.45
CA MET A 138 -2.26 13.33 -13.27
C MET A 138 -2.30 14.80 -12.84
N GLY A 139 -1.41 15.21 -11.92
CA GLY A 139 -1.24 16.62 -11.53
C GLY A 139 -2.24 17.12 -10.48
N ARG A 140 -3.06 16.27 -9.89
CA ARG A 140 -3.94 16.65 -8.80
C ARG A 140 -3.14 16.89 -7.53
N ARG A 141 -3.22 18.08 -6.95
CA ARG A 141 -2.42 18.52 -5.81
C ARG A 141 -3.16 18.39 -4.49
N ARG A 142 -2.39 18.11 -3.44
CA ARG A 142 -2.80 18.20 -2.04
C ARG A 142 -1.74 18.98 -1.26
N TYR A 143 -2.16 20.03 -0.58
CA TYR A 143 -1.28 20.80 0.30
C TYR A 143 -1.05 20.08 1.62
N VAL A 144 0.19 20.16 2.12
CA VAL A 144 0.66 19.50 3.34
C VAL A 144 1.42 20.54 4.19
N PRO A 145 0.72 21.57 4.73
CA PRO A 145 1.38 22.68 5.44
C PRO A 145 2.12 22.22 6.69
N ASP A 146 1.65 21.14 7.33
CA ASP A 146 2.21 20.62 8.58
C ASP A 146 3.50 19.81 8.38
N ILE A 147 4.00 19.65 7.14
CA ILE A 147 5.21 18.87 6.83
C ILE A 147 6.47 19.40 7.54
N ASN A 148 6.50 20.71 7.81
CA ASN A 148 7.60 21.39 8.51
C ASN A 148 7.29 21.70 9.99
N SER A 149 6.24 21.07 10.56
CA SER A 149 5.88 21.28 11.96
C SER A 149 7.02 20.91 12.93
N SER A 150 7.26 21.70 13.93
CA SER A 150 8.18 21.39 15.03
C SER A 150 7.67 20.25 15.90
N ASN A 151 6.34 20.04 15.94
CA ASN A 151 5.73 18.94 16.67
C ASN A 151 5.96 17.63 15.92
N PHE A 152 6.67 16.69 16.53
CA PHE A 152 7.03 15.39 15.94
C PHE A 152 5.80 14.58 15.48
N ASN A 153 4.72 14.57 16.27
CA ASN A 153 3.51 13.79 15.93
C ASN A 153 2.76 14.40 14.75
N VAL A 154 2.65 15.72 14.71
CA VAL A 154 2.02 16.47 13.61
C VAL A 154 2.81 16.28 12.32
N ARG A 155 4.13 16.49 12.37
CA ARG A 155 5.03 16.26 11.24
C ARG A 155 4.98 14.81 10.75
N GLY A 156 5.03 13.83 11.64
CA GLY A 156 4.92 12.41 11.27
C GLY A 156 3.60 12.07 10.59
N GLY A 157 2.50 12.68 11.01
CA GLY A 157 1.21 12.58 10.32
C GLY A 157 1.25 13.17 8.91
N ALA A 158 1.85 14.34 8.75
CA ALA A 158 2.03 15.01 7.47
C ALA A 158 2.94 14.21 6.52
N GLU A 159 4.03 13.63 7.01
CA GLU A 159 4.92 12.76 6.23
C GLU A 159 4.20 11.52 5.69
N ARG A 160 3.41 10.83 6.53
CA ARG A 160 2.58 9.69 6.09
C ARG A 160 1.56 10.10 5.03
N MET A 161 0.92 11.25 5.20
CA MET A 161 -0.02 11.80 4.21
C MET A 161 0.69 12.12 2.89
N ALA A 162 1.89 12.69 2.95
CA ALA A 162 2.69 13.05 1.77
C ALA A 162 3.07 11.82 0.94
N VAL A 163 3.46 10.72 1.58
CA VAL A 163 3.81 9.47 0.90
C VAL A 163 2.58 8.77 0.32
N ASN A 164 1.48 8.74 1.07
CA ASN A 164 0.28 8.01 0.70
C ASN A 164 -0.50 8.67 -0.46
N MET A 165 -0.62 10.00 -0.44
CA MET A 165 -1.50 10.72 -1.37
C MET A 165 -1.13 10.53 -2.86
N PRO A 166 0.13 10.59 -3.30
CA PRO A 166 0.47 10.33 -4.69
C PRO A 166 0.05 8.93 -5.16
N ILE A 167 0.14 7.94 -4.28
CA ILE A 167 -0.21 6.54 -4.59
C ILE A 167 -1.73 6.37 -4.67
N GLN A 168 -2.43 6.63 -3.57
CA GLN A 168 -3.89 6.47 -3.52
C GLN A 168 -4.62 7.44 -4.44
N GLY A 169 -4.12 8.68 -4.52
CA GLY A 169 -4.68 9.69 -5.41
C GLY A 169 -4.57 9.29 -6.87
N THR A 170 -3.42 8.78 -7.32
CA THR A 170 -3.27 8.28 -8.69
C THR A 170 -4.15 7.07 -8.96
N ALA A 171 -4.27 6.14 -8.02
CA ALA A 171 -5.20 5.01 -8.14
C ALA A 171 -6.65 5.48 -8.32
N ALA A 172 -7.08 6.49 -7.55
CA ALA A 172 -8.41 7.09 -7.69
C ALA A 172 -8.59 7.83 -9.02
N ASP A 173 -7.55 8.50 -9.52
CA ASP A 173 -7.60 9.19 -10.82
C ASP A 173 -7.73 8.19 -11.97
N ILE A 174 -7.00 7.05 -11.92
CA ILE A 174 -7.14 5.94 -12.88
C ILE A 174 -8.55 5.39 -12.86
N MET A 175 -9.12 5.17 -11.67
CA MET A 175 -10.49 4.67 -11.53
C MET A 175 -11.50 5.62 -12.18
N LYS A 176 -11.36 6.93 -11.98
CA LYS A 176 -12.23 7.93 -12.59
C LYS A 176 -12.17 7.96 -14.12
N LEU A 177 -11.00 7.70 -14.69
CA LEU A 177 -10.84 7.61 -16.15
C LEU A 177 -11.43 6.32 -16.73
N ALA A 178 -11.49 5.26 -15.92
CA ALA A 178 -12.03 3.97 -16.34
C ALA A 178 -13.57 3.91 -16.27
N MET A 179 -14.20 4.81 -15.50
CA MET A 179 -15.67 4.89 -15.35
C MET A 179 -16.31 5.82 -16.39
#